data_41f54b8dd58940439c1ee6b88c0a7065
#
_entry.id   41f54b8dd58940439c1ee6b88c0a7065
#
_cell.length_a   1.000
_cell.length_b   1.000
_cell.length_c   1.000
_cell.angle_alpha   90.00
_cell.angle_beta   90.00
_cell.angle_gamma   90.00
#
_symmetry.space_group_name_H-M   'P 1'
#
loop_
_entity.id
_entity.type
_entity.pdbx_description
1 polymer ?
#
loop_
_entity_poly.entity_id
_entity_poly.type
_entity_poly.pdbx_seq_one_letter_code
_entity_poly.pdbx_strand_id
1 'polypeptide(L)'
;MSELQLIRPRAEDISGQPILRPLPSARFRSIGPFVFFDHMLEQAYPAGSGMNIAQHPHIGLSTLTYLFEGQLQHKDSLGSDQLVESGDVSWMTAGDAVAHVERTPQAQLGQRVTQRLGQR
;
A
#
# COMPACT_ATOMS: atom_id res chain seq x y z
N MET A 1 17.22 29.26 -8.09
CA MET A 1 15.98 28.63 -7.63
C MET A 1 15.83 27.27 -8.30
N SER A 2 15.57 26.23 -7.53
CA SER A 2 15.23 24.93 -8.12
C SER A 2 13.82 24.99 -8.69
N GLU A 3 13.66 24.54 -9.91
CA GLU A 3 12.35 24.42 -10.55
C GLU A 3 11.59 23.23 -9.93
N LEU A 4 10.35 23.45 -9.51
CA LEU A 4 9.48 22.38 -9.07
C LEU A 4 9.06 21.54 -10.27
N GLN A 5 9.26 20.23 -10.17
CA GLN A 5 8.85 19.29 -11.19
C GLN A 5 7.66 18.49 -10.70
N LEU A 6 6.58 18.52 -11.47
CA LEU A 6 5.38 17.75 -11.17
C LEU A 6 5.41 16.40 -11.88
N ILE A 7 5.25 15.32 -11.13
CA ILE A 7 5.09 13.98 -11.67
C ILE A 7 3.59 13.66 -11.70
N ARG A 8 3.06 13.44 -12.90
CA ARG A 8 1.68 12.98 -13.06
C ARG A 8 1.61 11.47 -12.83
N PRO A 9 0.81 11.00 -11.87
CA PRO A 9 0.67 9.58 -11.62
C PRO A 9 -0.07 8.88 -12.76
N ARG A 10 0.25 7.60 -12.95
CA ARG A 10 -0.53 6.70 -13.82
C ARG A 10 -1.59 5.99 -12.99
N ALA A 11 -2.76 5.78 -13.60
CA ALA A 11 -3.77 4.89 -13.05
C ALA A 11 -3.39 3.44 -13.33
N GLU A 12 -3.39 2.62 -12.29
CA GLU A 12 -3.06 1.19 -12.33
C GLU A 12 -4.06 0.42 -11.46
N ASP A 13 -4.00 -0.90 -11.50
CA ASP A 13 -4.83 -1.77 -10.66
C ASP A 13 -3.95 -2.82 -9.99
N ILE A 14 -4.16 -3.04 -8.69
CA ILE A 14 -3.54 -4.11 -7.93
C ILE A 14 -4.64 -4.97 -7.32
N SER A 15 -4.81 -6.18 -7.85
CA SER A 15 -5.80 -7.15 -7.34
C SER A 15 -7.23 -6.57 -7.28
N GLY A 16 -7.63 -5.81 -8.28
CA GLY A 16 -8.93 -5.15 -8.32
C GLY A 16 -8.99 -3.83 -7.53
N GLN A 17 -7.88 -3.39 -6.95
CA GLN A 17 -7.77 -2.15 -6.20
C GLN A 17 -7.18 -1.05 -7.09
N PRO A 18 -7.93 0.02 -7.42
CA PRO A 18 -7.38 1.13 -8.22
C PRO A 18 -6.36 1.93 -7.42
N ILE A 19 -5.25 2.24 -8.07
CA ILE A 19 -4.16 3.03 -7.50
C ILE A 19 -3.72 4.12 -8.45
N LEU A 20 -3.05 5.13 -7.90
CA LEU A 20 -2.27 6.09 -8.64
C LEU A 20 -0.78 5.84 -8.37
N ARG A 21 -0.01 5.63 -9.43
CA ARG A 21 1.43 5.32 -9.36
C ARG A 21 2.27 6.43 -9.98
N PRO A 22 2.82 7.36 -9.19
CA PRO A 22 3.76 8.36 -9.71
C PRO A 22 5.15 7.81 -9.99
N LEU A 23 5.62 6.79 -9.27
CA LEU A 23 6.93 6.17 -9.45
C LEU A 23 6.84 4.66 -9.63
N PRO A 24 7.67 4.04 -10.50
CA PRO A 24 8.52 4.69 -11.47
C PRO A 24 7.73 5.32 -12.62
N SER A 25 8.29 6.34 -13.24
CA SER A 25 7.76 6.95 -14.45
C SER A 25 8.81 6.95 -15.56
N ALA A 26 8.40 7.25 -16.79
CA ALA A 26 9.34 7.33 -17.92
C ALA A 26 10.46 8.35 -17.67
N ARG A 27 10.12 9.46 -17.01
CA ARG A 27 11.05 10.56 -16.72
C ARG A 27 11.83 10.35 -15.43
N PHE A 28 11.21 9.73 -14.40
CA PHE A 28 11.83 9.52 -13.09
C PHE A 28 11.74 8.06 -12.70
N ARG A 29 12.89 7.39 -12.68
CA ARG A 29 13.00 6.00 -12.22
C ARG A 29 12.96 5.90 -10.70
N SER A 30 13.48 6.93 -10.04
CA SER A 30 13.52 7.04 -8.59
C SER A 30 13.57 8.49 -8.16
N ILE A 31 13.25 8.75 -6.90
CA ILE A 31 13.49 10.03 -6.23
C ILE A 31 14.23 9.70 -4.93
N GLY A 32 15.53 10.03 -4.86
CA GLY A 32 16.36 9.57 -3.77
C GLY A 32 16.30 8.06 -3.63
N PRO A 33 16.06 7.52 -2.43
CA PRO A 33 15.97 6.08 -2.20
C PRO A 33 14.63 5.46 -2.62
N PHE A 34 13.65 6.26 -3.03
CA PHE A 34 12.31 5.77 -3.39
C PHE A 34 12.28 5.37 -4.86
N VAL A 35 12.08 4.07 -5.10
CA VAL A 35 12.03 3.47 -6.44
C VAL A 35 10.61 3.18 -6.90
N PHE A 36 9.64 3.19 -5.99
CA PHE A 36 8.23 3.19 -6.33
C PHE A 36 7.40 3.99 -5.31
N PHE A 37 6.23 4.40 -5.73
CA PHE A 37 5.24 5.04 -4.88
C PHE A 37 3.85 4.74 -5.42
N ASP A 38 2.99 4.21 -4.57
CA ASP A 38 1.60 3.94 -4.88
C ASP A 38 0.68 4.67 -3.89
N HIS A 39 -0.36 5.25 -4.41
CA HIS A 39 -1.43 5.85 -3.63
C HIS A 39 -2.74 5.12 -3.93
N MET A 40 -3.24 4.39 -2.97
CA MET A 40 -4.56 3.80 -3.03
C MET A 40 -5.58 4.86 -2.66
N LEU A 41 -6.47 5.14 -3.60
CA LEU A 41 -7.52 6.14 -3.40
C LEU A 41 -8.53 5.65 -2.36
N GLU A 42 -9.21 6.60 -1.74
CA GLU A 42 -10.32 6.29 -0.86
C GLU A 42 -11.36 5.42 -1.58
N GLN A 43 -11.70 4.31 -0.95
CA GLN A 43 -12.71 3.40 -1.46
C GLN A 43 -13.58 2.90 -0.32
N ALA A 44 -14.90 2.99 -0.51
CA ALA A 44 -15.87 2.43 0.40
C ALA A 44 -16.27 1.02 -0.06
N TYR A 45 -16.25 0.10 0.86
CA TYR A 45 -16.65 -1.29 0.62
C TYR A 45 -17.99 -1.55 1.31
N PRO A 46 -18.94 -2.24 0.64
CA PRO A 46 -20.19 -2.67 1.28
C PRO A 46 -19.90 -3.68 2.40
N ALA A 47 -20.88 -3.85 3.29
CA ALA A 47 -20.78 -4.85 4.35
C ALA A 47 -20.48 -6.25 3.76
N GLY A 48 -19.57 -6.98 4.41
CA GLY A 48 -19.12 -8.30 3.96
C GLY A 48 -17.99 -8.29 2.95
N SER A 49 -17.54 -7.11 2.51
CA SER A 49 -16.40 -6.96 1.60
C SER A 49 -15.39 -5.97 2.15
N GLY A 50 -14.19 -5.98 1.60
CA GLY A 50 -13.11 -5.10 1.99
C GLY A 50 -11.93 -5.22 1.03
N MET A 51 -10.88 -4.46 1.30
CA MET A 51 -9.64 -4.55 0.56
C MET A 51 -8.99 -5.92 0.78
N ASN A 52 -8.50 -6.50 -0.29
CA ASN A 52 -7.75 -7.75 -0.24
C ASN A 52 -6.66 -7.72 -1.32
N ILE A 53 -5.46 -7.36 -0.90
CA ILE A 53 -4.27 -7.46 -1.74
C ILE A 53 -3.70 -8.86 -1.54
N ALA A 54 -3.78 -9.67 -2.59
CA ALA A 54 -3.32 -11.05 -2.58
C ALA A 54 -1.84 -11.15 -2.20
N GLN A 55 -1.45 -12.31 -1.69
CA GLN A 55 -0.07 -12.57 -1.32
C GLN A 55 0.89 -12.29 -2.49
N HIS A 56 1.90 -11.49 -2.22
CA HIS A 56 2.94 -11.14 -3.18
C HIS A 56 4.28 -10.95 -2.47
N PRO A 57 5.40 -11.19 -3.17
CA PRO A 57 6.73 -11.06 -2.60
C PRO A 57 7.32 -9.66 -2.81
N HIS A 58 8.21 -9.29 -1.89
CA HIS A 58 9.18 -8.22 -2.06
C HIS A 58 10.59 -8.78 -1.88
N ILE A 59 11.54 -8.31 -2.69
CA ILE A 59 12.93 -8.77 -2.71
C ILE A 59 13.83 -7.55 -2.75
N GLY A 60 14.74 -7.45 -1.79
CA GLY A 60 15.76 -6.41 -1.73
C GLY A 60 15.24 -4.99 -1.48
N LEU A 61 13.98 -4.83 -1.10
CA LEU A 61 13.34 -3.55 -0.87
C LEU A 61 12.80 -3.45 0.55
N SER A 62 12.67 -2.23 1.03
CA SER A 62 11.82 -1.92 2.17
C SER A 62 10.56 -1.25 1.68
N THR A 63 9.41 -1.60 2.23
CA THR A 63 8.14 -0.93 1.97
C THR A 63 7.72 -0.13 3.19
N LEU A 64 7.25 1.08 2.94
CA LEU A 64 6.67 1.96 3.95
C LEU A 64 5.23 2.21 3.57
N THR A 65 4.31 1.78 4.42
CA THR A 65 2.87 1.97 4.25
C THR A 65 2.36 2.96 5.28
N TYR A 66 1.69 4.00 4.82
CA TYR A 66 0.98 4.95 5.67
C TYR A 66 -0.51 4.84 5.43
N LEU A 67 -1.27 4.60 6.49
CA LEU A 67 -2.71 4.46 6.42
C LEU A 67 -3.40 5.77 6.80
N PHE A 68 -4.07 6.40 5.83
CA PHE A 68 -4.83 7.63 6.06
C PHE A 68 -6.15 7.35 6.74
N GLU A 69 -6.83 6.27 6.36
CA GLU A 69 -8.15 5.92 6.85
C GLU A 69 -8.38 4.41 6.77
N GLY A 70 -9.09 3.88 7.75
CA GLY A 70 -9.42 2.46 7.85
C GLY A 70 -8.49 1.66 8.75
N GLN A 71 -8.51 0.36 8.58
CA GLN A 71 -7.62 -0.60 9.24
C GLN A 71 -7.13 -1.63 8.25
N LEU A 72 -5.90 -2.06 8.41
CA LEU A 72 -5.24 -3.02 7.54
C LEU A 72 -4.60 -4.12 8.37
N GLN A 73 -4.94 -5.38 8.08
CA GLN A 73 -4.25 -6.53 8.63
C GLN A 73 -3.11 -6.91 7.72
N HIS A 74 -1.89 -6.80 8.22
CA HIS A 74 -0.67 -7.23 7.54
C HIS A 74 -0.22 -8.57 8.12
N LYS A 75 0.01 -9.56 7.25
CA LYS A 75 0.64 -10.84 7.61
C LYS A 75 1.75 -11.13 6.63
N ASP A 76 2.89 -11.60 7.14
CA ASP A 76 4.05 -11.90 6.31
C ASP A 76 4.71 -13.24 6.61
N SER A 77 5.62 -13.64 5.72
CA SER A 77 6.34 -14.91 5.82
C SER A 77 7.37 -14.96 6.95
N LEU A 78 7.65 -13.85 7.61
CA LEU A 78 8.50 -13.80 8.81
C LEU A 78 7.72 -14.05 10.11
N GLY A 79 6.41 -14.26 10.00
CA GLY A 79 5.53 -14.52 11.13
C GLY A 79 4.91 -13.27 11.74
N SER A 80 5.09 -12.10 11.14
CA SER A 80 4.42 -10.89 11.58
C SER A 80 2.93 -10.96 11.27
N ASP A 81 2.12 -10.52 12.23
CA ASP A 81 0.68 -10.39 12.13
C ASP A 81 0.30 -9.10 12.84
N GLN A 82 0.16 -8.03 12.09
CA GLN A 82 0.03 -6.67 12.59
C GLN A 82 -1.26 -6.02 12.12
N LEU A 83 -1.96 -5.37 13.04
CA LEU A 83 -3.03 -4.44 12.72
C LEU A 83 -2.42 -3.05 12.53
N VAL A 84 -2.63 -2.48 11.34
CA VAL A 84 -2.23 -1.11 11.01
C VAL A 84 -3.47 -0.24 11.04
N GLU A 85 -3.45 0.81 11.82
CA GLU A 85 -4.58 1.73 11.99
C GLU A 85 -4.33 3.08 11.31
N SER A 86 -5.36 3.86 11.18
CA SER A 86 -5.27 5.23 10.64
C SER A 86 -4.21 6.04 11.39
N GLY A 87 -3.28 6.64 10.67
CA GLY A 87 -2.15 7.40 11.21
C GLY A 87 -0.90 6.57 11.49
N ASP A 88 -0.99 5.24 11.43
CA ASP A 88 0.17 4.38 11.62
C ASP A 88 1.05 4.32 10.39
N VAL A 89 2.32 4.02 10.63
CA VAL A 89 3.31 3.68 9.61
C VAL A 89 3.73 2.23 9.80
N SER A 90 3.57 1.43 8.76
CA SER A 90 4.10 0.06 8.72
C SER A 90 5.37 0.04 7.87
N TRP A 91 6.45 -0.48 8.43
CA TRP A 91 7.73 -0.62 7.74
C TRP A 91 8.11 -2.10 7.65
N MET A 92 8.24 -2.60 6.44
CA MET A 92 8.69 -3.97 6.17
C MET A 92 9.99 -3.95 5.38
N THR A 93 11.03 -4.57 5.92
CA THR A 93 12.31 -4.75 5.21
C THR A 93 12.38 -6.18 4.71
N ALA A 94 12.37 -6.34 3.38
CA ALA A 94 12.28 -7.66 2.77
C ALA A 94 13.59 -8.46 2.82
N GLY A 95 14.74 -7.78 2.79
CA GLY A 95 16.02 -8.50 2.69
C GLY A 95 16.04 -9.40 1.45
N ASP A 96 16.37 -10.68 1.61
CA ASP A 96 16.41 -11.65 0.50
C ASP A 96 15.03 -11.87 -0.12
N ALA A 97 14.01 -12.06 0.68
CA ALA A 97 12.61 -12.09 0.26
C ALA A 97 11.65 -12.11 1.44
N VAL A 98 10.54 -11.41 1.31
CA VAL A 98 9.38 -11.51 2.21
C VAL A 98 8.13 -11.54 1.35
N ALA A 99 7.25 -12.51 1.58
CA ALA A 99 5.90 -12.50 1.03
C ALA A 99 4.93 -11.99 2.08
N HIS A 100 4.00 -11.11 1.68
CA HIS A 100 2.98 -10.61 2.59
C HIS A 100 1.60 -10.56 1.94
N VAL A 101 0.60 -10.40 2.77
CA VAL A 101 -0.79 -10.18 2.40
C VAL A 101 -1.32 -9.02 3.23
N GLU A 102 -2.12 -8.18 2.61
CA GLU A 102 -2.74 -7.01 3.23
C GLU A 102 -4.25 -7.05 3.00
N ARG A 103 -5.02 -7.03 4.07
CA ARG A 103 -6.48 -7.19 4.01
C ARG A 103 -7.19 -6.27 5.01
N THR A 104 -8.43 -5.93 4.69
CA THR A 104 -9.34 -5.42 5.71
C THR A 104 -9.51 -6.47 6.81
N PRO A 105 -9.38 -6.13 8.10
CA PRO A 105 -9.55 -7.08 9.20
C PRO A 105 -10.90 -7.77 9.16
N GLN A 106 -10.93 -9.05 9.51
CA GLN A 106 -12.16 -9.86 9.54
C GLN A 106 -13.26 -9.21 10.39
N ALA A 107 -12.89 -8.59 11.51
CA ALA A 107 -13.82 -7.91 12.41
C ALA A 107 -14.57 -6.73 11.76
N GLN A 108 -14.03 -6.14 10.71
CA GLN A 108 -14.64 -5.01 9.99
C GLN A 108 -15.49 -5.42 8.79
N LEU A 109 -15.42 -6.66 8.34
CA LEU A 109 -16.15 -7.12 7.15
C LEU A 109 -17.69 -7.11 7.32
N GLY A 110 -18.19 -7.06 8.55
CA GLY A 110 -19.62 -6.91 8.83
C GLY A 110 -20.15 -5.49 8.71
N GLN A 111 -19.31 -4.51 8.42
CA GLN A 111 -19.63 -3.10 8.37
C GLN A 111 -19.21 -2.49 7.02
N ARG A 112 -19.74 -1.31 6.70
CA ARG A 112 -19.20 -0.53 5.59
C ARG A 112 -17.80 -0.05 5.97
N VAL A 113 -16.82 -0.33 5.12
CA VAL A 113 -15.42 0.00 5.36
C VAL A 113 -14.96 1.05 4.36
N THR A 114 -14.26 2.07 4.85
CA THR A 114 -13.55 3.02 3.99
C THR A 114 -12.06 2.87 4.24
N GLN A 115 -11.29 2.80 3.17
CA GLN A 115 -9.83 2.70 3.25
C GLN A 115 -9.14 3.64 2.28
N ARG A 116 -8.06 4.22 2.75
CA ARG A 116 -7.15 5.04 1.95
C ARG A 116 -5.74 4.89 2.48
N LEU A 117 -4.81 4.50 1.65
CA LEU A 117 -3.41 4.35 2.06
C LEU A 117 -2.44 4.81 0.99
N GLY A 118 -1.26 5.23 1.44
CA GLY A 118 -0.10 5.47 0.60
C GLY A 118 0.96 4.42 0.91
N GLN A 119 1.59 3.87 -0.12
CA GLN A 119 2.67 2.89 0.01
C GLN A 119 3.89 3.35 -0.78
N ARG A 120 5.04 3.28 -0.12
CA ARG A 120 6.32 3.70 -0.68
C ARG A 120 7.38 2.62 -0.56
#